data_c01ece68137ef2eaeb9ed2f8ad9f6522
#
_entry.id   c01ece68137ef2eaeb9ed2f8ad9f6522
#
_cell.length_a   1.000
_cell.length_b   1.000
_cell.length_c   1.000
_cell.angle_alpha   90.00
_cell.angle_beta   90.00
_cell.angle_gamma   90.00
#
_symmetry.space_group_name_H-M   'P 1'
#
loop_
_entity.id
_entity.type
_entity.pdbx_description
1 polymer ?
#
loop_
_entity_poly.entity_id
_entity_poly.type
_entity_poly.pdbx_seq_one_letter_code
_entity_poly.pdbx_strand_id
1 'polypeptide(L)'
;MTIKSWTVSDELWAKVEPLIPAQKREQQREYLREPGGGRKPLDRRKVFEGIVYVLRTGCQWKALPEERFGSASSIHKYFLAWQRAGVFVQLWRKGLAEYDAMEGIAWAWQSIDGSMVKAPLAQEAVGPNPTDRGKNGSKRSLLVDANGIPLSIVASGANVHDVKLLEPTLDQIVVKRPPVQAPLTEALCADNGYAGQPAKQAIELRNYVPNVRGRRDENVEKRNEPGKRARRWVVERTHSWLNRYRKLLVRFEKKLVSFEGLLELACALIVFRRVTVIYG
;
A
#
# COMPACT_ATOMS: atom_id res chain seq x y z
N MET A 1 -18.56 4.70 -24.31
CA MET A 1 -17.96 3.41 -23.90
C MET A 1 -17.81 3.41 -22.39
N THR A 2 -18.22 2.36 -21.69
CA THR A 2 -18.03 2.27 -20.24
C THR A 2 -16.56 1.94 -19.94
N ILE A 3 -15.85 2.85 -19.28
CA ILE A 3 -14.47 2.64 -18.84
C ILE A 3 -14.44 1.46 -17.86
N LYS A 4 -13.65 0.45 -18.17
CA LYS A 4 -13.50 -0.73 -17.30
C LYS A 4 -12.44 -0.43 -16.25
N SER A 5 -12.76 -0.62 -14.98
CA SER A 5 -11.93 -0.26 -13.81
C SER A 5 -10.60 -1.01 -13.68
N TRP A 6 -10.24 -1.83 -14.64
CA TRP A 6 -8.97 -2.57 -14.72
C TRP A 6 -8.20 -2.31 -16.02
N THR A 7 -8.78 -1.58 -16.97
CA THR A 7 -8.07 -1.15 -18.17
C THR A 7 -7.19 0.03 -17.80
N VAL A 8 -5.91 -0.12 -18.04
CA VAL A 8 -4.90 0.88 -17.69
C VAL A 8 -4.83 1.94 -18.77
N SER A 9 -4.87 3.22 -18.40
CA SER A 9 -4.69 4.32 -19.35
C SER A 9 -3.28 4.32 -19.96
N ASP A 10 -3.12 4.94 -21.12
CA ASP A 10 -1.80 5.12 -21.73
C ASP A 10 -0.88 5.96 -20.86
N GLU A 11 -1.45 6.96 -20.18
CA GLU A 11 -0.74 7.83 -19.25
C GLU A 11 -0.13 7.03 -18.07
N LEU A 12 -0.93 6.18 -17.42
CA LEU A 12 -0.41 5.33 -16.34
C LEU A 12 0.57 4.30 -16.89
N TRP A 13 0.29 3.69 -18.06
CA TRP A 13 1.19 2.71 -18.64
C TRP A 13 2.57 3.30 -18.94
N ALA A 14 2.66 4.50 -19.47
CA ALA A 14 3.93 5.21 -19.70
C ALA A 14 4.75 5.43 -18.40
N LYS A 15 4.10 5.42 -17.23
CA LYS A 15 4.77 5.49 -15.93
C LYS A 15 5.24 4.13 -15.44
N VAL A 16 4.51 3.06 -15.75
CA VAL A 16 4.77 1.69 -15.31
C VAL A 16 5.86 1.02 -16.14
N GLU A 17 5.76 1.13 -17.47
CA GLU A 17 6.60 0.38 -18.40
C GLU A 17 8.11 0.53 -18.15
N PRO A 18 8.66 1.73 -17.91
CA PRO A 18 10.08 1.93 -17.65
C PRO A 18 10.59 1.26 -16.35
N LEU A 19 9.69 0.96 -15.41
CA LEU A 19 10.03 0.34 -14.13
C LEU A 19 10.17 -1.18 -14.23
N ILE A 20 9.62 -1.77 -15.30
CA ILE A 20 9.64 -3.22 -15.50
C ILE A 20 11.02 -3.65 -15.98
N PRO A 21 11.72 -4.55 -15.24
CA PRO A 21 13.05 -4.99 -15.63
C PRO A 21 13.02 -5.73 -16.97
N ALA A 22 14.05 -5.51 -17.78
CA ALA A 22 14.25 -6.30 -18.97
C ALA A 22 14.48 -7.76 -18.60
N GLN A 23 13.84 -8.69 -19.32
CA GLN A 23 14.10 -10.12 -19.15
C GLN A 23 15.49 -10.42 -19.73
N LYS A 24 16.46 -10.59 -18.84
CA LYS A 24 17.82 -11.05 -19.20
C LYS A 24 17.90 -12.55 -18.96
N ARG A 25 18.61 -13.26 -19.83
CA ARG A 25 19.02 -14.63 -19.54
C ARG A 25 20.04 -14.61 -18.39
N GLU A 26 19.90 -15.55 -17.46
CA GLU A 26 20.88 -15.74 -16.38
C GLU A 26 22.18 -16.25 -17.00
N GLN A 27 23.29 -15.55 -16.76
CA GLN A 27 24.60 -15.90 -17.36
C GLN A 27 25.13 -17.28 -16.96
N GLN A 28 24.71 -17.77 -15.79
CA GLN A 28 25.15 -19.05 -15.24
C GLN A 28 24.23 -20.24 -15.56
N ARG A 29 23.15 -20.01 -16.32
CA ARG A 29 22.17 -21.04 -16.64
C ARG A 29 22.35 -21.52 -18.07
N GLU A 30 22.54 -22.82 -18.24
CA GLU A 30 22.45 -23.44 -19.55
C GLU A 30 21.04 -23.43 -20.10
N TYR A 31 20.90 -22.98 -21.33
CA TYR A 31 19.64 -22.93 -22.05
C TYR A 31 19.69 -23.85 -23.26
N LEU A 32 18.71 -24.76 -23.35
CA LEU A 32 18.61 -25.71 -24.48
C LEU A 32 18.31 -25.03 -25.83
N ARG A 33 17.95 -23.75 -25.82
CA ARG A 33 17.57 -23.01 -27.05
C ARG A 33 18.35 -21.70 -27.13
N GLU A 34 18.65 -21.32 -28.37
CA GLU A 34 19.27 -20.04 -28.70
C GLU A 34 18.45 -18.82 -28.21
N PRO A 35 19.09 -17.64 -28.01
CA PRO A 35 18.38 -16.39 -27.72
C PRO A 35 17.28 -16.13 -28.72
N GLY A 36 16.05 -15.86 -28.23
CA GLY A 36 14.87 -15.66 -29.04
C GLY A 36 14.10 -16.93 -29.43
N GLY A 37 14.66 -18.13 -29.19
CA GLY A 37 13.97 -19.40 -29.37
C GLY A 37 12.95 -19.68 -28.25
N GLY A 38 11.79 -20.20 -28.59
CA GLY A 38 10.73 -20.56 -27.64
C GLY A 38 9.48 -19.70 -27.72
N ARG A 39 8.57 -19.89 -26.72
CA ARG A 39 7.32 -19.10 -26.66
C ARG A 39 7.65 -17.62 -26.37
N LYS A 40 7.08 -16.72 -27.17
CA LYS A 40 7.23 -15.28 -26.96
C LYS A 40 6.72 -14.88 -25.55
N PRO A 41 7.38 -13.93 -24.87
CA PRO A 41 6.87 -13.37 -23.62
C PRO A 41 5.48 -12.81 -23.79
N LEU A 42 4.67 -12.83 -22.72
CA LEU A 42 3.40 -12.12 -22.71
C LEU A 42 3.63 -10.63 -22.82
N ASP A 43 2.69 -9.96 -23.49
CA ASP A 43 2.65 -8.50 -23.51
C ASP A 43 2.62 -7.93 -22.08
N ARG A 44 3.56 -7.04 -21.76
CA ARG A 44 3.76 -6.54 -20.40
C ARG A 44 2.58 -5.72 -19.91
N ARG A 45 1.93 -4.96 -20.79
CA ARG A 45 0.75 -4.18 -20.47
C ARG A 45 -0.42 -5.10 -20.12
N LYS A 46 -0.68 -6.14 -20.92
CA LYS A 46 -1.68 -7.17 -20.60
C LYS A 46 -1.42 -7.86 -19.27
N VAL A 47 -0.15 -8.13 -18.95
CA VAL A 47 0.25 -8.68 -17.65
C VAL A 47 -0.13 -7.72 -16.52
N PHE A 48 0.22 -6.44 -16.64
CA PHE A 48 -0.09 -5.43 -15.64
C PHE A 48 -1.61 -5.25 -15.47
N GLU A 49 -2.36 -5.17 -16.56
CA GLU A 49 -3.83 -5.13 -16.54
C GLU A 49 -4.43 -6.36 -15.86
N GLY A 50 -3.88 -7.55 -16.10
CA GLY A 50 -4.28 -8.77 -15.39
C GLY A 50 -4.05 -8.71 -13.88
N ILE A 51 -2.92 -8.15 -13.44
CA ILE A 51 -2.62 -7.91 -12.01
C ILE A 51 -3.62 -6.90 -11.42
N VAL A 52 -3.87 -5.78 -12.11
CA VAL A 52 -4.86 -4.77 -11.70
C VAL A 52 -6.26 -5.37 -11.65
N TYR A 53 -6.61 -6.24 -12.60
CA TYR A 53 -7.88 -6.96 -12.59
C TYR A 53 -8.05 -7.79 -11.31
N VAL A 54 -7.06 -8.62 -10.96
CA VAL A 54 -7.08 -9.41 -9.73
C VAL A 54 -7.21 -8.50 -8.50
N LEU A 55 -6.42 -7.43 -8.43
CA LEU A 55 -6.46 -6.48 -7.32
C LEU A 55 -7.85 -5.85 -7.15
N ARG A 56 -8.46 -5.40 -8.26
CA ARG A 56 -9.75 -4.70 -8.26
C ARG A 56 -10.93 -5.61 -8.00
N THR A 57 -10.96 -6.78 -8.64
CA THR A 57 -12.11 -7.71 -8.57
C THR A 57 -12.06 -8.63 -7.36
N GLY A 58 -10.86 -8.88 -6.81
CA GLY A 58 -10.65 -9.84 -5.72
C GLY A 58 -10.74 -11.30 -6.16
N CYS A 59 -10.77 -11.59 -7.46
CA CYS A 59 -10.84 -12.96 -7.94
C CYS A 59 -9.61 -13.77 -7.54
N GLN A 60 -9.73 -15.08 -7.56
CA GLN A 60 -8.59 -15.97 -7.43
C GLN A 60 -7.68 -15.81 -8.67
N TRP A 61 -6.36 -15.95 -8.50
CA TRP A 61 -5.43 -15.91 -9.63
C TRP A 61 -5.82 -16.90 -10.73
N LYS A 62 -6.24 -18.12 -10.37
CA LYS A 62 -6.68 -19.14 -11.32
C LYS A 62 -7.99 -18.83 -12.06
N ALA A 63 -8.78 -17.89 -11.54
CA ALA A 63 -10.03 -17.44 -12.16
C ALA A 63 -9.84 -16.24 -13.08
N LEU A 64 -8.59 -15.84 -13.34
CA LEU A 64 -8.27 -14.78 -14.28
C LEU A 64 -8.69 -15.19 -15.71
N PRO A 65 -9.44 -14.37 -16.46
CA PRO A 65 -9.84 -14.67 -17.84
C PRO A 65 -8.65 -14.86 -18.78
N GLU A 66 -8.37 -16.10 -19.17
CA GLU A 66 -7.16 -16.46 -19.92
C GLU A 66 -7.19 -15.88 -21.35
N GLU A 67 -8.36 -15.86 -21.98
CA GLU A 67 -8.56 -15.29 -23.33
C GLU A 67 -8.13 -13.82 -23.39
N ARG A 68 -8.31 -13.09 -22.31
CA ARG A 68 -8.01 -11.67 -22.23
C ARG A 68 -6.57 -11.38 -21.83
N PHE A 69 -6.08 -12.03 -20.78
CA PHE A 69 -4.82 -11.68 -20.12
C PHE A 69 -3.71 -12.71 -20.37
N GLY A 70 -4.07 -13.90 -20.83
CA GLY A 70 -3.18 -15.05 -20.94
C GLY A 70 -3.18 -15.89 -19.67
N SER A 71 -2.32 -16.91 -19.63
CA SER A 71 -2.29 -17.91 -18.55
C SER A 71 -2.16 -17.28 -17.17
N ALA A 72 -3.07 -17.59 -16.27
CA ALA A 72 -3.10 -17.13 -14.89
C ALA A 72 -1.79 -17.42 -14.13
N SER A 73 -1.20 -18.60 -14.36
CA SER A 73 0.08 -18.99 -13.76
C SER A 73 1.23 -18.10 -14.23
N SER A 74 1.22 -17.71 -15.51
CA SER A 74 2.21 -16.78 -16.06
C SER A 74 2.04 -15.38 -15.47
N ILE A 75 0.82 -14.85 -15.42
CA ILE A 75 0.54 -13.54 -14.82
C ILE A 75 1.00 -13.49 -13.35
N HIS A 76 0.67 -14.52 -12.56
CA HIS A 76 1.11 -14.60 -11.16
C HIS A 76 2.64 -14.69 -11.02
N LYS A 77 3.31 -15.41 -11.93
CA LYS A 77 4.77 -15.48 -11.98
C LYS A 77 5.39 -14.10 -12.26
N TYR A 78 4.85 -13.35 -13.22
CA TYR A 78 5.27 -11.97 -13.50
C TYR A 78 5.02 -11.05 -12.30
N PHE A 79 3.86 -11.15 -11.66
CA PHE A 79 3.54 -10.38 -10.44
C PHE A 79 4.63 -10.59 -9.37
N LEU A 80 4.97 -11.83 -9.05
CA LEU A 80 6.00 -12.14 -8.06
C LEU A 80 7.40 -11.66 -8.49
N ALA A 81 7.73 -11.78 -9.77
CA ALA A 81 9.00 -11.29 -10.29
C ALA A 81 9.12 -9.76 -10.20
N TRP A 82 8.05 -9.05 -10.56
CA TRP A 82 8.00 -7.59 -10.48
C TRP A 82 8.00 -7.09 -9.03
N GLN A 83 7.30 -7.78 -8.13
CA GLN A 83 7.35 -7.47 -6.71
C GLN A 83 8.77 -7.59 -6.14
N ARG A 84 9.46 -8.71 -6.42
CA ARG A 84 10.85 -8.91 -5.99
C ARG A 84 11.82 -7.89 -6.59
N ALA A 85 11.54 -7.41 -7.79
CA ALA A 85 12.28 -6.33 -8.44
C ALA A 85 11.93 -4.92 -7.93
N GLY A 86 10.96 -4.80 -7.01
CA GLY A 86 10.54 -3.53 -6.43
C GLY A 86 9.73 -2.63 -7.37
N VAL A 87 9.13 -3.19 -8.42
CA VAL A 87 8.37 -2.40 -9.42
C VAL A 87 7.23 -1.63 -8.76
N PHE A 88 6.48 -2.24 -7.85
CA PHE A 88 5.30 -1.62 -7.25
C PHE A 88 5.66 -0.52 -6.26
N VAL A 89 6.69 -0.70 -5.44
CA VAL A 89 7.17 0.36 -4.54
C VAL A 89 7.81 1.51 -5.33
N GLN A 90 8.51 1.22 -6.43
CA GLN A 90 9.04 2.26 -7.32
C GLN A 90 7.93 3.04 -8.01
N LEU A 91 6.87 2.36 -8.46
CA LEU A 91 5.69 3.01 -9.02
C LEU A 91 5.03 3.93 -7.98
N TRP A 92 4.88 3.48 -6.74
CA TRP A 92 4.33 4.28 -5.65
C TRP A 92 5.22 5.50 -5.37
N ARG A 93 6.53 5.32 -5.28
CA ARG A 93 7.50 6.41 -5.09
C ARG A 93 7.44 7.45 -6.22
N LYS A 94 7.34 6.99 -7.47
CA LYS A 94 7.19 7.86 -8.63
C LYS A 94 5.88 8.67 -8.56
N GLY A 95 4.77 8.02 -8.21
CA GLY A 95 3.49 8.70 -8.02
C GLY A 95 3.55 9.77 -6.93
N LEU A 96 4.20 9.48 -5.79
CA LEU A 96 4.38 10.45 -4.71
C LEU A 96 5.26 11.63 -5.13
N ALA A 97 6.32 11.41 -5.91
CA ALA A 97 7.17 12.48 -6.42
C ALA A 97 6.39 13.40 -7.39
N GLU A 98 5.54 12.85 -8.24
CA GLU A 98 4.67 13.63 -9.12
C GLU A 98 3.60 14.39 -8.32
N TYR A 99 2.99 13.74 -7.32
CA TYR A 99 2.02 14.39 -6.43
C TYR A 99 2.67 15.54 -5.65
N ASP A 100 3.88 15.35 -5.13
CA ASP A 100 4.63 16.39 -4.42
C ASP A 100 4.95 17.59 -5.32
N ALA A 101 5.29 17.33 -6.58
CA ALA A 101 5.56 18.41 -7.56
C ALA A 101 4.29 19.20 -7.97
N MET A 102 3.10 18.58 -7.92
CA MET A 102 1.83 19.19 -8.35
C MET A 102 1.07 19.88 -7.22
N GLU A 103 0.88 19.19 -6.10
CA GLU A 103 0.05 19.63 -4.97
C GLU A 103 0.87 19.86 -3.70
N GLY A 104 2.04 19.20 -3.59
CA GLY A 104 2.85 19.11 -2.38
C GLY A 104 2.33 18.06 -1.40
N ILE A 105 3.22 17.22 -0.89
CA ILE A 105 2.90 16.32 0.21
C ILE A 105 2.65 17.15 1.47
N ALA A 106 1.52 16.95 2.10
CA ALA A 106 1.08 17.76 3.25
C ALA A 106 1.79 17.29 4.55
N TRP A 107 3.06 17.68 4.72
CA TRP A 107 3.91 17.30 5.83
C TRP A 107 3.56 17.96 7.18
N ALA A 108 2.71 18.99 7.19
CA ALA A 108 2.35 19.70 8.43
C ALA A 108 1.83 18.75 9.53
N TRP A 109 1.15 17.69 9.15
CA TRP A 109 0.80 16.59 10.02
C TRP A 109 0.53 15.32 9.22
N GLN A 110 0.80 14.18 9.85
CA GLN A 110 0.49 12.86 9.32
C GLN A 110 -0.42 12.11 10.28
N SER A 111 -1.07 11.07 9.78
CA SER A 111 -1.92 10.20 10.59
C SER A 111 -1.53 8.73 10.39
N ILE A 112 -1.42 8.00 11.51
CA ILE A 112 -1.12 6.57 11.52
C ILE A 112 -2.27 5.80 12.17
N ASP A 113 -2.62 4.65 11.58
CA ASP A 113 -3.62 3.73 12.15
C ASP A 113 -3.40 2.30 11.67
N GLY A 114 -3.88 1.34 12.46
CA GLY A 114 -3.85 -0.08 12.17
C GLY A 114 -5.23 -0.63 11.78
N SER A 115 -5.33 -1.30 10.64
CA SER A 115 -6.54 -1.98 10.21
C SER A 115 -6.33 -3.48 10.06
N MET A 116 -7.22 -4.29 10.65
CA MET A 116 -7.14 -5.74 10.59
C MET A 116 -7.99 -6.29 9.44
N VAL A 117 -7.47 -7.32 8.77
CA VAL A 117 -8.17 -8.07 7.73
C VAL A 117 -8.13 -9.56 8.03
N LYS A 118 -9.17 -10.29 7.63
CA LYS A 118 -9.16 -11.76 7.71
C LYS A 118 -8.05 -12.32 6.82
N ALA A 119 -7.36 -13.35 7.32
CA ALA A 119 -6.24 -13.96 6.62
C ALA A 119 -6.25 -15.51 6.75
N PRO A 120 -7.32 -16.18 6.25
CA PRO A 120 -7.56 -17.60 6.53
C PRO A 120 -6.48 -18.54 5.97
N LEU A 121 -5.76 -18.13 4.92
CA LEU A 121 -4.74 -18.96 4.26
C LEU A 121 -3.32 -18.44 4.46
N ALA A 122 -3.13 -17.31 5.15
CA ALA A 122 -1.83 -16.72 5.36
C ALA A 122 -0.93 -17.61 6.22
N GLN A 123 0.35 -17.65 5.87
CA GLN A 123 1.40 -18.40 6.59
C GLN A 123 2.44 -17.49 7.23
N GLU A 124 2.56 -16.26 6.76
CA GLU A 124 3.51 -15.25 7.22
C GLU A 124 2.75 -13.98 7.61
N ALA A 125 3.23 -13.22 8.58
CA ALA A 125 2.59 -12.01 9.10
C ALA A 125 1.08 -12.22 9.39
N VAL A 126 0.77 -13.27 10.13
CA VAL A 126 -0.57 -13.71 10.52
C VAL A 126 -0.61 -14.02 12.01
N GLY A 127 -1.73 -13.77 12.64
CA GLY A 127 -1.96 -14.09 14.04
C GLY A 127 -3.44 -14.01 14.42
N PRO A 128 -3.81 -14.43 15.63
CA PRO A 128 -5.19 -14.39 16.10
C PRO A 128 -5.73 -12.96 16.11
N ASN A 129 -6.86 -12.75 15.42
CA ASN A 129 -7.51 -11.45 15.34
C ASN A 129 -8.42 -11.25 16.56
N PRO A 130 -8.10 -10.28 17.45
CA PRO A 130 -8.89 -10.05 18.67
C PRO A 130 -10.32 -9.58 18.40
N THR A 131 -10.57 -8.99 17.23
CA THR A 131 -11.89 -8.50 16.84
C THR A 131 -12.72 -9.52 16.04
N ASP A 132 -12.15 -10.69 15.69
CA ASP A 132 -12.85 -11.78 14.97
C ASP A 132 -12.67 -13.13 15.67
N ARG A 133 -12.93 -13.16 16.96
CA ARG A 133 -12.93 -14.39 17.78
C ARG A 133 -11.64 -15.20 17.69
N GLY A 134 -10.50 -14.56 17.57
CA GLY A 134 -9.19 -15.20 17.49
C GLY A 134 -8.89 -15.91 16.16
N LYS A 135 -9.73 -15.75 15.13
CA LYS A 135 -9.43 -16.30 13.79
C LYS A 135 -8.20 -15.63 13.19
N ASN A 136 -7.54 -16.33 12.29
CA ASN A 136 -6.36 -15.84 11.58
C ASN A 136 -6.63 -14.50 10.87
N GLY A 137 -5.84 -13.50 11.20
CA GLY A 137 -5.89 -12.17 10.61
C GLY A 137 -4.51 -11.57 10.39
N SER A 138 -4.45 -10.60 9.50
CA SER A 138 -3.29 -9.73 9.31
C SER A 138 -3.67 -8.29 9.60
N LYS A 139 -2.70 -7.50 10.06
CA LYS A 139 -2.83 -6.07 10.31
C LYS A 139 -2.07 -5.29 9.25
N ARG A 140 -2.63 -4.17 8.82
CA ARG A 140 -2.00 -3.17 7.96
C ARG A 140 -1.82 -1.91 8.78
N SER A 141 -0.61 -1.56 9.14
CA SER A 141 -0.28 -0.26 9.74
C SER A 141 0.00 0.71 8.59
N LEU A 142 -0.74 1.79 8.52
CA LEU A 142 -0.76 2.75 7.43
C LEU A 142 -0.43 4.14 7.94
N LEU A 143 0.51 4.82 7.31
CA LEU A 143 0.81 6.23 7.49
C LEU A 143 0.34 7.03 6.27
N VAL A 144 -0.33 8.13 6.51
CA VAL A 144 -0.80 9.03 5.45
C VAL A 144 -0.46 10.49 5.77
N ASP A 145 -0.36 11.32 4.73
CA ASP A 145 -0.27 12.77 4.88
C ASP A 145 -1.63 13.39 5.28
N ALA A 146 -1.67 14.71 5.48
CA ALA A 146 -2.90 15.42 5.85
C ALA A 146 -4.03 15.31 4.82
N ASN A 147 -3.73 14.96 3.58
CA ASN A 147 -4.70 14.74 2.51
C ASN A 147 -5.16 13.28 2.40
N GLY A 148 -4.57 12.37 3.20
CA GLY A 148 -4.86 10.94 3.16
C GLY A 148 -4.09 10.19 2.08
N ILE A 149 -3.02 10.78 1.56
CA ILE A 149 -2.14 10.12 0.59
C ILE A 149 -1.24 9.13 1.34
N PRO A 150 -1.21 7.85 0.95
CA PRO A 150 -0.40 6.85 1.64
C PRO A 150 1.09 7.13 1.47
N LEU A 151 1.82 7.20 2.59
CA LEU A 151 3.26 7.43 2.65
C LEU A 151 4.05 6.16 3.02
N SER A 152 3.45 5.30 3.85
CA SER A 152 4.01 4.03 4.29
C SER A 152 2.90 3.03 4.62
N ILE A 153 3.16 1.75 4.40
CA ILE A 153 2.29 0.66 4.82
C ILE A 153 3.11 -0.56 5.23
N VAL A 154 2.81 -1.11 6.41
CA VAL A 154 3.48 -2.30 6.96
C VAL A 154 2.45 -3.36 7.27
N ALA A 155 2.73 -4.62 6.93
CA ALA A 155 1.87 -5.75 7.23
C ALA A 155 2.45 -6.61 8.36
N SER A 156 1.57 -7.06 9.27
CA SER A 156 1.94 -7.91 10.41
C SER A 156 0.80 -8.88 10.77
N GLY A 157 1.01 -9.72 11.78
CA GLY A 157 -0.08 -10.48 12.38
C GLY A 157 -1.09 -9.58 13.10
N ALA A 158 -2.38 -9.95 13.07
CA ALA A 158 -3.45 -9.16 13.67
C ALA A 158 -3.29 -8.97 15.20
N ASN A 159 -2.59 -9.90 15.86
CA ASN A 159 -2.31 -9.86 17.30
C ASN A 159 -1.15 -8.93 17.69
N VAL A 160 -0.43 -8.36 16.72
CA VAL A 160 0.65 -7.42 17.01
C VAL A 160 0.05 -6.08 17.43
N HIS A 161 0.48 -5.57 18.59
CA HIS A 161 0.03 -4.27 19.09
C HIS A 161 0.45 -3.12 18.16
N ASP A 162 -0.42 -2.11 18.00
CA ASP A 162 -0.19 -0.98 17.10
C ASP A 162 1.09 -0.23 17.42
N VAL A 163 1.40 -0.04 18.71
CA VAL A 163 2.64 0.60 19.17
C VAL A 163 3.91 -0.10 18.66
N LYS A 164 3.89 -1.43 18.47
CA LYS A 164 5.04 -2.18 17.92
C LYS A 164 5.24 -1.95 16.42
N LEU A 165 4.22 -1.46 15.73
CA LEU A 165 4.26 -1.14 14.31
C LEU A 165 4.55 0.33 14.03
N LEU A 166 4.58 1.16 15.08
CA LEU A 166 4.86 2.59 14.96
C LEU A 166 6.19 2.86 14.27
N GLU A 167 7.28 2.38 14.86
CA GLU A 167 8.62 2.59 14.32
C GLU A 167 8.80 2.01 12.91
N PRO A 168 8.48 0.72 12.66
CA PRO A 168 8.57 0.17 11.31
C PRO A 168 7.76 0.96 10.27
N THR A 169 6.58 1.49 10.65
CA THR A 169 5.75 2.25 9.72
C THR A 169 6.36 3.62 9.43
N LEU A 170 6.93 4.30 10.42
CA LEU A 170 7.60 5.57 10.22
C LEU A 170 8.91 5.44 9.44
N ASP A 171 9.65 4.34 9.65
CA ASP A 171 10.93 4.09 9.00
C ASP A 171 10.78 3.64 7.52
N GLN A 172 9.59 3.14 7.14
CA GLN A 172 9.29 2.69 5.78
C GLN A 172 8.58 3.72 4.90
N ILE A 173 8.65 5.02 5.23
CA ILE A 173 8.16 6.07 4.34
C ILE A 173 8.88 5.93 2.99
N VAL A 174 8.12 5.76 1.90
CA VAL A 174 8.70 5.40 0.58
C VAL A 174 9.39 6.55 -0.14
N VAL A 175 9.20 7.80 0.31
CA VAL A 175 9.89 9.00 -0.17
C VAL A 175 10.70 9.63 0.95
N LYS A 176 11.72 10.42 0.59
CA LYS A 176 12.51 11.14 1.59
C LYS A 176 11.67 12.28 2.18
N ARG A 177 11.46 12.25 3.50
CA ARG A 177 10.86 13.36 4.23
C ARG A 177 11.79 14.58 4.19
N PRO A 178 11.28 15.80 3.98
CA PRO A 178 12.08 17.02 4.07
C PRO A 178 12.76 17.14 5.45
N PRO A 179 13.93 17.80 5.53
CA PRO A 179 14.53 18.11 6.83
C PRO A 179 13.58 18.99 7.66
N VAL A 180 13.29 18.55 8.87
CA VAL A 180 12.43 19.31 9.79
C VAL A 180 13.23 20.40 10.46
N GLN A 181 12.81 21.64 10.35
CA GLN A 181 13.43 22.80 11.00
C GLN A 181 12.87 22.98 12.41
N ALA A 182 13.67 23.50 13.31
CA ALA A 182 13.21 23.92 14.64
C ALA A 182 12.47 25.28 14.56
N PRO A 183 11.39 25.49 15.35
CA PRO A 183 10.74 24.52 16.25
C PRO A 183 9.97 23.43 15.47
N LEU A 184 9.90 22.21 16.03
CA LEU A 184 9.17 21.10 15.43
C LEU A 184 7.70 21.47 15.24
N THR A 185 7.23 21.45 14.01
CA THR A 185 5.84 21.81 13.66
C THR A 185 5.04 20.65 13.09
N GLU A 186 5.72 19.61 12.60
CA GLU A 186 5.06 18.45 12.01
C GLU A 186 4.47 17.54 13.09
N ALA A 187 3.18 17.29 13.06
CA ALA A 187 2.50 16.48 14.05
C ALA A 187 2.22 15.05 13.54
N LEU A 188 2.42 14.05 14.38
CA LEU A 188 1.93 12.69 14.15
C LEU A 188 0.65 12.44 14.95
N CYS A 189 -0.46 12.26 14.23
CA CYS A 189 -1.76 11.97 14.81
C CYS A 189 -1.97 10.45 14.89
N ALA A 190 -2.26 9.94 16.08
CA ALA A 190 -2.49 8.52 16.34
C ALA A 190 -3.59 8.33 17.39
N ASP A 191 -4.15 7.13 17.45
CA ASP A 191 -5.13 6.79 18.48
C ASP A 191 -4.46 6.39 19.83
N ASN A 192 -5.31 6.11 20.82
CA ASN A 192 -4.84 5.71 22.15
C ASN A 192 -4.08 4.36 22.16
N GLY A 193 -4.18 3.56 21.13
CA GLY A 193 -3.37 2.33 20.94
C GLY A 193 -1.87 2.61 20.80
N TYR A 194 -1.51 3.85 20.47
CA TYR A 194 -0.14 4.35 20.41
C TYR A 194 0.25 5.19 21.65
N ALA A 195 -0.53 5.14 22.73
CA ALA A 195 -0.22 5.87 23.95
C ALA A 195 0.92 5.23 24.73
N GLY A 196 1.60 6.08 25.52
CA GLY A 196 2.67 5.66 26.44
C GLY A 196 4.01 6.31 26.12
N GLN A 197 4.87 6.33 27.14
CA GLN A 197 6.16 7.01 27.05
C GLN A 197 7.08 6.47 25.96
N PRO A 198 7.17 5.14 25.73
CA PRO A 198 7.99 4.61 24.64
C PRO A 198 7.53 5.06 23.26
N ALA A 199 6.22 5.09 23.01
CA ALA A 199 5.68 5.55 21.74
C ALA A 199 5.94 7.06 21.54
N LYS A 200 5.75 7.86 22.58
CA LYS A 200 6.06 9.29 22.56
C LYS A 200 7.51 9.53 22.18
N GLN A 201 8.44 8.85 22.85
CA GLN A 201 9.88 8.95 22.57
C GLN A 201 10.21 8.52 21.12
N ALA A 202 9.62 7.42 20.64
CA ALA A 202 9.83 6.96 19.25
C ALA A 202 9.35 7.97 18.21
N ILE A 203 8.27 8.70 18.49
CA ILE A 203 7.73 9.77 17.64
C ILE A 203 8.67 10.98 17.66
N GLU A 204 9.10 11.42 18.85
CA GLU A 204 9.97 12.59 19.03
C GLU A 204 11.36 12.35 18.41
N LEU A 205 11.93 11.15 18.55
CA LEU A 205 13.20 10.76 17.91
C LEU A 205 13.17 10.85 16.39
N ARG A 206 11.98 10.78 15.79
CA ARG A 206 11.78 10.95 14.34
C ARG A 206 11.34 12.37 13.96
N ASN A 207 11.56 13.32 14.86
CA ASN A 207 11.25 14.74 14.68
C ASN A 207 9.75 15.00 14.37
N TYR A 208 8.86 14.34 15.13
CA TYR A 208 7.43 14.64 15.13
C TYR A 208 6.98 15.15 16.50
N VAL A 209 5.98 16.02 16.48
CA VAL A 209 5.21 16.37 17.67
C VAL A 209 4.14 15.30 17.87
N PRO A 210 4.15 14.52 18.97
CA PRO A 210 3.17 13.50 19.22
C PRO A 210 1.78 14.10 19.48
N ASN A 211 0.78 13.71 18.71
CA ASN A 211 -0.61 14.07 18.89
C ASN A 211 -1.44 12.79 19.05
N VAL A 212 -1.20 12.08 20.16
CA VAL A 212 -1.90 10.85 20.52
C VAL A 212 -3.09 11.19 21.38
N ARG A 213 -4.31 10.91 20.88
CA ARG A 213 -5.56 11.28 21.54
C ARG A 213 -6.49 10.11 21.76
N GLY A 214 -7.10 10.06 22.94
CA GLY A 214 -8.16 9.13 23.26
C GLY A 214 -9.52 9.61 22.71
N ARG A 215 -10.47 8.68 22.60
CA ARG A 215 -11.86 9.00 22.19
C ARG A 215 -12.52 10.05 23.07
N ARG A 216 -12.16 10.12 24.37
CA ARG A 216 -12.70 11.12 25.31
C ARG A 216 -12.24 12.53 24.94
N ASP A 217 -10.98 12.69 24.61
CA ASP A 217 -10.39 13.98 24.25
C ASP A 217 -11.00 14.50 22.94
N GLU A 218 -11.18 13.61 21.96
CA GLU A 218 -11.86 13.94 20.69
C GLU A 218 -13.31 14.37 20.88
N ASN A 219 -14.03 13.76 21.84
CA ASN A 219 -15.42 14.14 22.14
C ASN A 219 -15.52 15.50 22.83
N VAL A 220 -14.55 15.84 23.69
CA VAL A 220 -14.46 17.16 24.33
C VAL A 220 -14.19 18.23 23.26
N GLU A 221 -13.23 17.99 22.37
CA GLU A 221 -12.97 18.93 21.25
C GLU A 221 -14.15 19.13 20.32
N LYS A 222 -14.89 18.06 19.96
CA LYS A 222 -16.10 18.17 19.16
C LYS A 222 -17.21 19.00 19.83
N ARG A 223 -17.27 18.98 21.17
CA ARG A 223 -18.22 19.81 21.92
C ARG A 223 -17.81 21.29 21.92
N ASN A 224 -16.51 21.55 22.04
CA ASN A 224 -15.97 22.90 22.11
C ASN A 224 -15.87 23.56 20.72
N GLU A 225 -15.68 22.78 19.66
CA GLU A 225 -15.58 23.25 18.28
C GLU A 225 -16.50 22.40 17.36
N PRO A 226 -17.80 22.75 17.28
CA PRO A 226 -18.74 22.03 16.41
C PRO A 226 -18.28 22.04 14.95
N GLY A 227 -18.19 20.85 14.33
CA GLY A 227 -17.70 20.68 12.95
C GLY A 227 -16.23 20.33 12.81
N LYS A 228 -15.43 20.46 13.86
CA LYS A 228 -14.03 19.98 13.85
C LYS A 228 -14.00 18.46 13.80
N ARG A 229 -13.35 17.92 12.76
CA ARG A 229 -13.08 16.48 12.66
C ARG A 229 -11.71 16.17 13.25
N ALA A 230 -11.62 15.11 14.05
CA ALA A 230 -10.33 14.60 14.50
C ALA A 230 -9.45 14.30 13.28
N ARG A 231 -8.20 14.76 13.27
CA ARG A 231 -7.28 14.56 12.13
C ARG A 231 -7.10 13.06 11.76
N ARG A 232 -7.34 12.17 12.70
CA ARG A 232 -7.28 10.72 12.53
C ARG A 232 -8.26 10.16 11.49
N TRP A 233 -9.43 10.79 11.25
CA TRP A 233 -10.39 10.30 10.24
C TRP A 233 -9.77 10.16 8.84
N VAL A 234 -8.66 10.84 8.58
CA VAL A 234 -8.01 10.85 7.27
C VAL A 234 -7.38 9.49 6.95
N VAL A 235 -6.71 8.84 7.91
CA VAL A 235 -6.14 7.49 7.70
C VAL A 235 -7.25 6.44 7.60
N GLU A 236 -8.35 6.58 8.38
CA GLU A 236 -9.53 5.71 8.29
C GLU A 236 -10.16 5.78 6.87
N ARG A 237 -10.24 6.99 6.31
CA ARG A 237 -10.68 7.20 4.92
C ARG A 237 -9.77 6.47 3.93
N THR A 238 -8.47 6.49 4.11
CA THR A 238 -7.52 5.82 3.21
C THR A 238 -7.60 4.31 3.36
N HIS A 239 -7.84 3.77 4.56
CA HIS A 239 -8.20 2.36 4.72
C HIS A 239 -9.46 2.00 3.92
N SER A 240 -10.47 2.88 3.89
CA SER A 240 -11.67 2.70 3.06
C SER A 240 -11.34 2.70 1.56
N TRP A 241 -10.39 3.54 1.11
CA TRP A 241 -9.92 3.51 -0.28
C TRP A 241 -9.19 2.21 -0.61
N LEU A 242 -8.33 1.69 0.27
CA LEU A 242 -7.70 0.38 0.12
C LEU A 242 -8.73 -0.74 0.03
N ASN A 243 -9.81 -0.67 0.80
CA ASN A 243 -10.88 -1.66 0.79
C ASN A 243 -11.71 -1.68 -0.52
N ARG A 244 -11.63 -0.64 -1.36
CA ARG A 244 -12.19 -0.66 -2.73
C ARG A 244 -11.45 -1.63 -3.65
N TYR A 245 -10.24 -2.00 -3.32
CA TYR A 245 -9.50 -3.08 -3.96
C TYR A 245 -9.91 -4.39 -3.31
N ARG A 246 -10.89 -5.09 -3.90
CA ARG A 246 -11.56 -6.27 -3.31
C ARG A 246 -10.59 -7.36 -2.89
N LYS A 247 -9.43 -7.47 -3.57
CA LYS A 247 -8.38 -8.43 -3.22
C LYS A 247 -7.78 -8.18 -1.83
N LEU A 248 -7.88 -6.95 -1.32
CA LEU A 248 -7.36 -6.55 -0.01
C LEU A 248 -8.39 -6.67 1.14
N LEU A 249 -9.66 -6.99 0.86
CA LEU A 249 -10.69 -7.16 1.90
C LEU A 249 -10.44 -8.39 2.77
N VAL A 250 -9.96 -9.48 2.14
CA VAL A 250 -9.56 -10.71 2.80
C VAL A 250 -8.24 -11.15 2.19
N ARG A 251 -7.26 -11.41 3.04
CA ARG A 251 -5.95 -11.88 2.59
C ARG A 251 -5.97 -13.38 2.36
N PHE A 252 -5.91 -13.79 1.11
CA PHE A 252 -5.73 -15.19 0.70
C PHE A 252 -4.27 -15.52 0.33
N GLU A 253 -3.41 -14.52 0.26
CA GLU A 253 -1.98 -14.66 -0.03
C GLU A 253 -1.27 -15.34 1.13
N LYS A 254 -0.67 -16.52 0.86
CA LYS A 254 0.09 -17.29 1.87
C LYS A 254 1.36 -16.56 2.27
N LYS A 255 2.10 -16.04 1.28
CA LYS A 255 3.38 -15.35 1.47
C LYS A 255 3.18 -13.85 1.71
N LEU A 256 4.01 -13.29 2.61
CA LEU A 256 4.00 -11.86 2.90
C LEU A 256 4.33 -11.03 1.66
N VAL A 257 5.36 -11.40 0.93
CA VAL A 257 5.81 -10.70 -0.30
C VAL A 257 4.68 -10.52 -1.34
N SER A 258 3.76 -11.49 -1.44
CA SER A 258 2.62 -11.38 -2.35
C SER A 258 1.57 -10.39 -1.84
N PHE A 259 1.37 -10.32 -0.53
CA PHE A 259 0.44 -9.39 0.07
C PHE A 259 0.97 -7.95 0.02
N GLU A 260 2.25 -7.77 0.33
CA GLU A 260 2.94 -6.47 0.22
C GLU A 260 2.87 -5.90 -1.20
N GLY A 261 3.14 -6.72 -2.22
CA GLY A 261 3.03 -6.26 -3.61
C GLY A 261 1.64 -5.78 -4.01
N LEU A 262 0.58 -6.41 -3.48
CA LEU A 262 -0.79 -5.93 -3.69
C LEU A 262 -1.07 -4.63 -2.93
N LEU A 263 -0.54 -4.47 -1.71
CA LEU A 263 -0.67 -3.26 -0.90
C LEU A 263 0.07 -2.08 -1.56
N GLU A 264 1.32 -2.28 -1.96
CA GLU A 264 2.14 -1.28 -2.64
C GLU A 264 1.49 -0.81 -3.95
N LEU A 265 1.00 -1.76 -4.77
CA LEU A 265 0.29 -1.42 -6.00
C LEU A 265 -0.99 -0.63 -5.71
N ALA A 266 -1.76 -1.01 -4.68
CA ALA A 266 -2.96 -0.27 -4.30
C ALA A 266 -2.64 1.15 -3.83
N CYS A 267 -1.59 1.33 -3.00
CA CYS A 267 -1.10 2.64 -2.58
C CYS A 267 -0.65 3.48 -3.79
N ALA A 268 0.11 2.90 -4.71
CA ALA A 268 0.50 3.58 -5.96
C ALA A 268 -0.73 4.07 -6.74
N LEU A 269 -1.72 3.19 -6.95
CA LEU A 269 -2.94 3.56 -7.68
C LEU A 269 -3.79 4.61 -6.95
N ILE A 270 -3.77 4.65 -5.61
CA ILE A 270 -4.42 5.73 -4.84
C ILE A 270 -3.75 7.07 -5.11
N VAL A 271 -2.41 7.10 -5.09
CA VAL A 271 -1.63 8.32 -5.38
C VAL A 271 -1.87 8.77 -6.81
N PHE A 272 -1.73 7.88 -7.80
CA PHE A 272 -1.89 8.24 -9.21
C PHE A 272 -3.29 8.77 -9.56
N ARG A 273 -4.33 8.42 -8.80
CA ARG A 273 -5.66 9.04 -8.96
C ARG A 273 -5.69 10.54 -8.72
N ARG A 274 -4.68 11.09 -8.04
CA ARG A 274 -4.55 12.52 -7.79
C ARG A 274 -3.82 13.23 -8.92
N VAL A 275 -2.95 12.54 -9.62
CA VAL A 275 -2.00 13.14 -10.57
C VAL A 275 -2.29 12.82 -12.03
N THR A 276 -3.09 11.79 -12.32
CA THR A 276 -3.37 11.37 -13.71
C THR A 276 -4.63 10.52 -13.83
N VAL A 277 -5.10 10.34 -15.07
CA VAL A 277 -6.13 9.34 -15.39
C VAL A 277 -5.49 7.95 -15.34
N ILE A 278 -6.00 7.07 -14.49
CA ILE A 278 -5.43 5.73 -14.29
C ILE A 278 -6.16 4.61 -15.05
N TYR A 279 -7.42 4.86 -15.44
CA TYR A 279 -8.23 3.90 -16.19
C TYR A 279 -8.71 4.54 -17.49
N GLY A 280 -8.56 3.83 -18.59
CA GLY A 280 -8.96 4.23 -19.93
C GLY A 280 -10.11 3.42 -20.53
#